data_22d1ddd74748ef4f307092d6dd5154e6
#
_entry.id   22d1ddd74748ef4f307092d6dd5154e6
#
_cell.length_a   1.000
_cell.length_b   1.000
_cell.length_c   1.000
_cell.angle_alpha   90.00
_cell.angle_beta   90.00
_cell.angle_gamma   90.00
#
_symmetry.space_group_name_H-M   'P 1'
#
loop_
_entity.id
_entity.type
_entity.pdbx_description
1 polymer ?
#
loop_
_entity_poly.entity_id
_entity_poly.type
_entity_poly.pdbx_seq_one_letter_code
_entity_poly.pdbx_strand_id
1 'polypeptide(L)' 'MEVSPTYKLYDEVQMKKAHPCKGKSKRFQIVRVGADIKIKCLGCGNIIMMDRDAFNHRIARVLASHEGPIEIR' A
#
# COMPACT_ATOMS: atom_id res chain seq x y z
N MET A 1 4.25 -5.71 23.49
CA MET A 1 5.22 -5.22 22.51
C MET A 1 4.56 -5.12 21.14
N GLU A 2 4.59 -3.95 20.56
CA GLU A 2 4.04 -3.79 19.24
C GLU A 2 5.00 -4.29 18.19
N VAL A 3 4.46 -5.01 17.23
CA VAL A 3 5.22 -5.47 16.09
C VAL A 3 4.72 -4.73 14.86
N SER A 4 5.56 -3.90 14.29
CA SER A 4 5.20 -3.23 13.04
C SER A 4 5.11 -4.27 11.92
N PRO A 5 4.12 -4.15 11.04
CA PRO A 5 4.06 -5.05 9.89
C PRO A 5 5.34 -4.95 9.06
N THR A 6 5.86 -6.08 8.64
CA THR A 6 7.00 -6.12 7.75
C THR A 6 6.50 -6.12 6.32
N TYR A 7 7.01 -5.19 5.51
CA TYR A 7 6.62 -5.07 4.11
C TYR A 7 7.85 -4.80 3.25
N LYS A 8 7.72 -5.09 1.97
CA LYS A 8 8.78 -4.92 0.99
C LYS A 8 8.25 -4.23 -0.25
N LEU A 9 9.16 -3.84 -1.13
CA LEU A 9 8.77 -3.31 -2.43
C LEU A 9 7.87 -4.32 -3.16
N TYR A 10 6.81 -3.81 -3.77
CA TYR A 10 5.81 -4.58 -4.52
C TYR A 10 4.91 -5.49 -3.69
N ASP A 11 5.00 -5.43 -2.36
CA ASP A 11 4.04 -6.15 -1.53
C ASP A 11 2.64 -5.55 -1.70
N GLU A 12 1.65 -6.43 -1.79
CA GLU A 12 0.26 -6.02 -1.77
C GLU A 12 -0.19 -5.88 -0.33
N VAL A 13 -0.80 -4.74 0.00
CA VAL A 13 -1.18 -4.42 1.37
C VAL A 13 -2.63 -3.98 1.43
N GLN A 14 -3.25 -4.17 2.59
CA GLN A 14 -4.57 -3.65 2.88
C GLN A 14 -4.42 -2.48 3.86
N MET A 15 -5.05 -1.36 3.51
CA MET A 15 -5.05 -0.18 4.37
C MET A 15 -6.30 -0.19 5.26
N LYS A 16 -6.22 0.54 6.38
CA LYS A 16 -7.35 0.60 7.33
C LYS A 16 -8.55 1.34 6.74
N LYS A 17 -8.29 2.33 5.88
CA LYS A 17 -9.34 3.10 5.24
C LYS A 17 -9.26 2.97 3.73
N ALA A 18 -10.42 2.98 3.09
CA ALA A 18 -10.49 2.96 1.64
C ALA A 18 -10.02 4.29 1.06
N HIS A 19 -9.35 4.21 -0.09
CA HIS A 19 -9.02 5.39 -0.88
C HIS A 19 -10.33 5.97 -1.46
N PRO A 20 -10.52 7.30 -1.45
CA PRO A 20 -11.74 7.91 -1.99
C PRO A 20 -11.74 7.93 -3.51
N CYS A 21 -11.88 6.77 -4.13
CA CYS A 21 -12.00 6.63 -5.57
C CYS A 21 -13.26 5.83 -5.86
N LYS A 22 -13.63 5.71 -7.13
CA LYS A 22 -14.85 5.02 -7.51
C LYS A 22 -14.91 3.59 -6.97
N GLY A 23 -13.78 2.89 -6.96
CA GLY A 23 -13.71 1.54 -6.46
C GLY A 23 -13.65 1.41 -4.96
N LYS A 24 -13.37 2.50 -4.27
CA LYS A 24 -13.19 2.55 -2.81
C LYS A 24 -12.35 1.37 -2.30
N SER A 25 -11.27 1.10 -3.01
CA SER A 25 -10.43 -0.05 -2.69
C SER A 25 -9.59 0.22 -1.45
N LYS A 26 -9.46 -0.80 -0.60
CA LYS A 26 -8.53 -0.78 0.52
C LYS A 26 -7.23 -1.51 0.17
N ARG A 27 -7.14 -2.08 -1.01
CA ARG A 27 -5.97 -2.84 -1.45
C ARG A 27 -5.06 -1.94 -2.24
N PHE A 28 -3.78 -1.97 -1.85
CA PHE A 28 -2.75 -1.15 -2.48
C PHE A 28 -1.52 -2.00 -2.68
N GLN A 29 -0.67 -1.58 -3.61
CA GLN A 29 0.64 -2.21 -3.79
C GLN A 29 1.73 -1.18 -3.52
N ILE A 30 2.74 -1.57 -2.76
CA ILE A 30 3.88 -0.71 -2.49
C ILE A 30 4.71 -0.63 -3.77
N VAL A 31 4.89 0.57 -4.30
CA VAL A 31 5.67 0.78 -5.53
C VAL A 31 6.98 1.50 -5.27
N ARG A 32 7.21 1.96 -4.05
CA ARG A 32 8.49 2.53 -3.66
C ARG A 32 8.66 2.45 -2.14
N VAL A 33 9.84 2.04 -1.73
CA VAL A 33 10.24 2.02 -0.32
C VAL A 33 11.52 2.83 -0.18
N GLY A 34 11.46 3.90 0.60
CA GLY A 34 12.60 4.76 0.84
C GLY A 34 12.31 5.62 2.05
N ALA A 35 12.76 6.88 2.03
CA ALA A 35 12.38 7.85 3.07
C ALA A 35 10.86 8.01 3.10
N ASP A 36 10.24 7.99 1.91
CA ASP A 36 8.79 8.00 1.76
C ASP A 36 8.33 6.68 1.17
N ILE A 37 7.06 6.34 1.40
CA ILE A 37 6.44 5.16 0.85
C ILE A 37 5.45 5.60 -0.23
N LYS A 38 5.57 5.03 -1.42
CA LYS A 38 4.59 5.22 -2.47
C LYS A 38 3.78 3.95 -2.64
N ILE A 39 2.46 4.09 -2.66
CA ILE A 39 1.54 2.98 -2.84
C ILE A 39 0.60 3.27 -3.99
N LYS A 40 0.25 2.21 -4.71
CA LYS A 40 -0.65 2.30 -5.85
C LYS A 40 -1.99 1.69 -5.48
N CYS A 41 -3.05 2.46 -5.66
CA CYS A 41 -4.40 1.96 -5.42
C CYS A 41 -4.77 0.91 -6.46
N LEU A 42 -5.09 -0.30 -6.03
CA LEU A 42 -5.42 -1.38 -6.95
C LEU A 42 -6.84 -1.25 -7.53
N GLY A 43 -7.61 -0.29 -7.03
CA GLY A 43 -8.93 -0.01 -7.57
C GLY A 43 -8.92 0.99 -8.72
N CYS A 44 -8.10 2.04 -8.62
CA CYS A 44 -8.10 3.12 -9.61
C CYS A 44 -6.74 3.39 -10.24
N GLY A 45 -5.67 2.83 -9.71
CA GLY A 45 -4.33 3.00 -10.26
C GLY A 45 -3.59 4.25 -9.80
N ASN A 46 -4.22 5.08 -8.97
CA ASN A 46 -3.56 6.29 -8.46
C ASN A 46 -2.43 5.93 -7.50
N ILE A 47 -1.37 6.73 -7.54
CA ILE A 47 -0.24 6.56 -6.64
C ILE A 47 -0.34 7.61 -5.54
N ILE A 48 -0.21 7.16 -4.30
CA ILE A 48 -0.26 8.00 -3.12
C ILE A 48 1.09 7.92 -2.42
N MET A 49 1.65 9.07 -2.05
CA MET A 49 2.90 9.12 -1.31
C MET A 49 2.62 9.55 0.12
N MET A 50 3.29 8.90 1.06
CA MET A 50 3.22 9.28 2.46
C MET A 50 4.53 8.93 3.13
N ASP A 51 4.81 9.54 4.30
CA ASP A 51 5.99 9.16 5.04
C ASP A 51 5.81 7.79 5.69
N ARG A 52 6.91 7.22 6.16
CA ARG A 52 6.89 5.86 6.72
C ARG A 52 6.02 5.77 7.96
N ASP A 53 6.06 6.79 8.80
CA ASP A 53 5.25 6.80 10.02
C ASP A 53 3.77 6.80 9.69
N ALA A 54 3.36 7.64 8.75
CA ALA A 54 1.96 7.68 8.32
C ALA A 54 1.54 6.34 7.72
N PHE A 55 2.40 5.74 6.90
CA PHE A 55 2.12 4.44 6.30
C PHE A 55 1.97 3.35 7.36
N ASN A 56 2.88 3.33 8.32
CA ASN A 56 2.85 2.33 9.40
C ASN A 56 1.58 2.44 10.25
N HIS A 57 1.04 3.63 10.40
CA HIS A 57 -0.22 3.84 11.13
C HIS A 57 -1.45 3.45 10.32
N ARG A 58 -1.35 3.49 8.99
CA ARG A 58 -2.50 3.28 8.10
C ARG A 58 -2.60 1.88 7.53
N ILE A 59 -1.50 1.13 7.54
CA ILE A 59 -1.50 -0.23 7.03
C ILE A 59 -2.22 -1.16 8.00
N ALA A 60 -3.12 -1.99 7.46
CA ALA A 60 -3.81 -3.00 8.26
C ALA A 60 -3.06 -4.34 8.24
N ARG A 61 -2.65 -4.78 7.05
CA ARG A 61 -1.92 -6.04 6.90
C ARG A 61 -1.26 -6.13 5.53
N VAL A 62 -0.28 -7.01 5.43
CA VAL A 62 0.31 -7.40 4.14
C VAL A 62 -0.48 -8.60 3.62
N LEU A 63 -0.97 -8.50 2.39
CA LEU A 63 -1.82 -9.53 1.79
C LEU A 63 -1.02 -10.55 0.99
N ALA A 64 -0.07 -10.09 0.19
CA ALA A 64 0.70 -10.96 -0.67
C ALA A 64 2.00 -10.27 -1.10
N SER A 65 2.97 -11.07 -1.54
CA SER A 65 4.20 -10.55 -2.09
C SER A 65 4.19 -10.68 -3.61
N HIS A 66 4.79 -9.70 -4.29
CA HIS A 66 4.88 -9.68 -5.74
C HIS A 66 6.30 -9.29 -6.14
N GLU A 67 6.70 -9.68 -7.34
CA GLU A 67 8.03 -9.35 -7.85
C GLU A 67 8.06 -8.09 -8.70
N GLY A 68 6.89 -7.57 -9.04
CA GLY A 68 6.79 -6.38 -9.86
C GLY A 68 5.42 -5.71 -9.73
N PRO A 69 5.21 -4.60 -10.43
CA PRO A 69 3.95 -3.87 -10.33
C PRO A 69 2.77 -4.71 -10.82
N ILE A 70 1.66 -4.61 -10.10
CA ILE A 70 0.40 -5.24 -10.51
C ILE A 70 -0.21 -4.35 -11.60
N GLU A 71 -0.58 -4.96 -12.73
CA GLU A 71 -1.26 -4.23 -13.78
C GLU A 71 -2.73 -4.05 -13.42
N ILE A 72 -3.23 -2.85 -13.66
CA ILE A 72 -4.63 -2.51 -13.47
C ILE A 72 -5.22 -2.23 -14.85
N ARG A 73 -6.32 -2.91 -15.14
CA ARG A 73 -7.01 -2.75 -16.42
C ARG A 73 -8.36 -2.10 -16.24
#